data_a4a2c49a5d4579d1e693a439012fb5e8
#
_entry.id   a4a2c49a5d4579d1e693a439012fb5e8
#
_cell.length_a   1.000
_cell.length_b   1.000
_cell.length_c   1.000
_cell.angle_alpha   90.00
_cell.angle_beta   90.00
_cell.angle_gamma   90.00
#
_symmetry.space_group_name_H-M   'P 1'
#
loop_
_entity.id
_entity.type
_entity.pdbx_description
1 polymer ?
#
loop_
_entity_poly.entity_id
_entity_poly.type
_entity_poly.pdbx_seq_one_letter_code
_entity_poly.pdbx_strand_id
1 'polypeptide(L)'
;MRKPFQFVTAIASALLINSVAALPDRVGDFSLLDSEGDFHQLSRYRHQDALVLMSYDSSCSSIDGALAQFKTMQSAFADQQVSFALINSSLEANIENIRAERARLGADFSLLLDSGQLVSETLSLSKTGELAILDPDRLTIVYRGGIEAAASQVLMDEIQGDVDSTTVMQANGCDIQYPAKRQHTDLVPDYATEIAPIIGEQCASCHREGGIGPFAMDSHLMLQGWSPMIREVLLTKRMPPTQVDPNIGHFSNARYISDSDLQKLVHWIDAGAPKGVAAVDPLTEIQFPDRREWQLGEPDYVITAPKHEVPATGVLDYINVDVDLPFEEDKWVKAVQYIAGDESVLHHLLSYVTAPQEVAEGEAAQGNVATRFLEGYAPGKVDAMTFPENTGVFIPEGHKLSMQFHYTTNGRATSDETILGLYMYDEPPMYENFTQSVSGMFRIPPYEQDYEASARYVFN
;
A
#
# COMPACT_ATOMS: atom_id res chain seq x y z
N MET A 1 -19.27 59.50 69.25
CA MET A 1 -19.71 58.64 68.05
C MET A 1 -18.46 58.47 67.19
N ARG A 2 -17.87 57.27 67.25
CA ARG A 2 -16.69 56.91 66.44
C ARG A 2 -17.16 55.98 65.36
N LYS A 3 -16.94 56.29 64.06
CA LYS A 3 -17.19 55.43 62.91
C LYS A 3 -16.05 54.41 62.74
N PRO A 4 -16.26 53.15 62.41
CA PRO A 4 -15.20 52.23 62.13
C PRO A 4 -14.77 52.35 60.67
N PHE A 5 -13.45 52.31 60.47
CA PHE A 5 -12.75 52.23 59.20
C PHE A 5 -12.82 50.72 58.72
N GLN A 6 -13.38 50.50 57.56
CA GLN A 6 -13.29 49.17 56.87
C GLN A 6 -12.06 49.15 56.01
N PHE A 7 -11.16 48.23 56.34
CA PHE A 7 -10.04 47.87 55.45
C PHE A 7 -10.58 46.88 54.38
N VAL A 8 -10.52 47.26 53.11
CA VAL A 8 -10.75 46.39 52.00
C VAL A 8 -9.42 45.80 51.58
N THR A 9 -9.22 44.50 51.83
CA THR A 9 -8.05 43.74 51.38
C THR A 9 -8.33 43.26 49.98
N ALA A 10 -7.65 43.86 48.98
CA ALA A 10 -7.67 43.37 47.61
C ALA A 10 -6.79 42.14 47.50
N ILE A 11 -7.38 40.97 47.29
CA ILE A 11 -6.67 39.72 46.95
C ILE A 11 -6.41 39.75 45.43
N ALA A 12 -5.17 39.99 45.04
CA ALA A 12 -4.72 39.85 43.67
C ALA A 12 -4.55 38.34 43.39
N SER A 13 -5.51 37.74 42.71
CA SER A 13 -5.38 36.37 42.16
C SER A 13 -4.43 36.42 40.96
N ALA A 14 -3.18 35.97 41.15
CA ALA A 14 -2.28 35.70 40.05
C ALA A 14 -2.79 34.45 39.30
N LEU A 15 -3.35 34.63 38.10
CA LEU A 15 -3.60 33.57 37.14
C LEU A 15 -2.23 33.07 36.65
N LEU A 16 -1.79 31.94 37.18
CA LEU A 16 -0.74 31.13 36.57
C LEU A 16 -1.29 30.57 35.27
N ILE A 17 -0.97 31.22 34.15
CA ILE A 17 -1.14 30.63 32.81
C ILE A 17 -0.06 29.57 32.72
N ASN A 18 -0.42 28.31 33.00
CA ASN A 18 0.39 27.19 32.60
C ASN A 18 0.37 27.16 31.05
N SER A 19 1.45 27.62 30.44
CA SER A 19 1.72 27.35 29.06
C SER A 19 1.86 25.81 28.94
N VAL A 20 0.84 25.14 28.42
CA VAL A 20 0.99 23.77 27.94
C VAL A 20 2.01 23.91 26.82
N ALA A 21 3.19 23.31 26.97
CA ALA A 21 4.14 23.20 25.88
C ALA A 21 3.42 22.51 24.74
N ALA A 22 3.43 23.12 23.56
CA ALA A 22 2.87 22.48 22.38
C ALA A 22 3.74 21.28 22.06
N LEU A 23 3.12 20.07 21.95
CA LEU A 23 3.83 18.86 21.53
C LEU A 23 4.29 19.01 20.07
N PRO A 24 5.32 18.26 19.63
CA PRO A 24 5.69 18.21 18.22
C PRO A 24 4.51 17.87 17.32
N ASP A 25 4.41 18.52 16.17
CA ASP A 25 3.32 18.34 15.23
C ASP A 25 3.34 16.91 14.66
N ARG A 26 2.24 16.20 14.78
CA ARG A 26 2.12 14.86 14.20
C ARG A 26 1.88 14.96 12.70
N VAL A 27 2.74 14.29 11.92
CA VAL A 27 2.61 14.22 10.45
C VAL A 27 1.97 12.90 10.00
N GLY A 28 1.96 11.88 10.86
CA GLY A 28 1.51 10.55 10.53
C GLY A 28 2.53 9.78 9.68
N ASP A 29 2.17 8.56 9.30
CA ASP A 29 3.03 7.73 8.46
C ASP A 29 2.79 8.01 6.98
N PHE A 30 3.82 7.91 6.16
CA PHE A 30 3.76 8.08 4.71
C PHE A 30 4.86 7.25 4.02
N SER A 31 4.72 7.03 2.72
CA SER A 31 5.73 6.34 1.93
C SER A 31 5.91 6.97 0.56
N LEU A 32 7.14 6.90 0.06
CA LEU A 32 7.52 7.31 -1.30
C LEU A 32 8.46 6.27 -1.89
N LEU A 33 8.52 6.20 -3.22
CA LEU A 33 9.57 5.51 -3.94
C LEU A 33 10.69 6.49 -4.24
N ASP A 34 11.91 5.99 -4.28
CA ASP A 34 13.04 6.79 -4.73
C ASP A 34 13.34 6.57 -6.23
N SER A 35 14.42 7.17 -6.69
CA SER A 35 14.86 7.08 -8.10
C SER A 35 15.23 5.67 -8.56
N GLU A 36 15.59 4.79 -7.65
CA GLU A 36 15.93 3.38 -7.93
C GLU A 36 14.70 2.46 -7.86
N GLY A 37 13.58 2.96 -7.30
CA GLY A 37 12.36 2.21 -7.04
C GLY A 37 12.29 1.64 -5.64
N ASP A 38 13.22 2.01 -4.75
CA ASP A 38 13.22 1.56 -3.36
C ASP A 38 12.13 2.25 -2.56
N PHE A 39 11.53 1.47 -1.65
CA PHE A 39 10.37 1.90 -0.88
C PHE A 39 10.77 2.50 0.47
N HIS A 40 10.55 3.79 0.64
CA HIS A 40 10.81 4.55 1.85
C HIS A 40 9.52 4.87 2.59
N GLN A 41 9.33 4.31 3.79
CA GLN A 41 8.21 4.60 4.67
C GLN A 41 8.73 5.14 6.00
N LEU A 42 8.15 6.25 6.52
CA LEU A 42 8.65 6.91 7.73
C LEU A 42 8.78 5.93 8.91
N SER A 43 7.78 5.09 9.15
CA SER A 43 7.82 4.11 10.24
C SER A 43 8.88 3.02 10.10
N ARG A 44 9.46 2.79 8.92
CA ARG A 44 10.58 1.86 8.74
C ARG A 44 11.90 2.41 9.28
N TYR A 45 11.98 3.72 9.47
CA TYR A 45 13.13 4.40 10.06
C TYR A 45 13.11 4.42 11.60
N ARG A 46 12.19 3.71 12.27
CA ARG A 46 12.10 3.66 13.76
C ARG A 46 13.38 3.22 14.46
N HIS A 47 14.30 2.58 13.77
CA HIS A 47 15.61 2.21 14.28
C HIS A 47 16.64 3.35 14.20
N GLN A 48 16.26 4.47 13.61
CA GLN A 48 17.02 5.70 13.54
C GLN A 48 16.49 6.70 14.57
N ASP A 49 17.38 7.56 15.10
CA ASP A 49 16.98 8.65 16.00
C ASP A 49 16.21 9.73 15.23
N ALA A 50 16.55 9.96 13.96
CA ALA A 50 15.87 10.92 13.11
C ALA A 50 15.96 10.59 11.62
N LEU A 51 14.98 11.08 10.85
CA LEU A 51 15.01 11.18 9.39
C LEU A 51 15.04 12.66 8.99
N VAL A 52 16.08 13.07 8.27
CA VAL A 52 16.24 14.44 7.76
C VAL A 52 15.92 14.47 6.28
N LEU A 53 14.83 15.13 5.91
CA LEU A 53 14.42 15.35 4.52
C LEU A 53 14.74 16.78 4.10
N MET A 54 15.27 16.96 2.90
CA MET A 54 15.40 18.28 2.27
C MET A 54 14.61 18.32 0.98
N SER A 55 13.77 19.32 0.80
CA SER A 55 13.09 19.56 -0.47
C SER A 55 14.10 19.90 -1.57
N TYR A 56 13.98 19.25 -2.72
CA TYR A 56 14.93 19.35 -3.81
C TYR A 56 14.23 19.58 -5.15
N ASP A 57 14.72 20.55 -5.91
CA ASP A 57 14.35 20.79 -7.30
C ASP A 57 15.54 21.45 -8.01
N SER A 58 16.07 20.78 -9.02
CA SER A 58 17.23 21.23 -9.79
C SER A 58 17.00 22.52 -10.57
N SER A 59 15.74 22.89 -10.83
CA SER A 59 15.40 24.13 -11.50
C SER A 59 15.60 25.38 -10.63
N CYS A 60 15.70 25.19 -9.31
CA CYS A 60 15.89 26.30 -8.38
C CYS A 60 17.37 26.72 -8.32
N SER A 61 17.64 27.99 -8.66
CA SER A 61 18.99 28.53 -8.75
C SER A 61 19.79 28.53 -7.43
N SER A 62 19.13 28.44 -6.30
CA SER A 62 19.78 28.41 -4.96
C SER A 62 20.07 26.98 -4.46
N ILE A 63 19.65 25.93 -5.19
CA ILE A 63 19.69 24.56 -4.68
C ILE A 63 21.11 24.03 -4.45
N ASP A 64 22.08 24.39 -5.28
CA ASP A 64 23.45 23.91 -5.14
C ASP A 64 24.06 24.37 -3.78
N GLY A 65 23.74 25.59 -3.33
CA GLY A 65 24.16 26.10 -2.03
C GLY A 65 23.53 25.34 -0.88
N ALA A 66 22.22 25.09 -0.95
CA ALA A 66 21.50 24.29 0.04
C ALA A 66 22.02 22.84 0.08
N LEU A 67 22.25 22.23 -1.09
CA LEU A 67 22.79 20.88 -1.18
C LEU A 67 24.19 20.75 -0.56
N ALA A 68 25.07 21.76 -0.75
CA ALA A 68 26.38 21.77 -0.12
C ALA A 68 26.29 21.84 1.42
N GLN A 69 25.37 22.64 1.94
CA GLN A 69 25.10 22.71 3.38
C GLN A 69 24.52 21.40 3.91
N PHE A 70 23.59 20.78 3.18
CA PHE A 70 22.99 19.49 3.52
C PHE A 70 24.03 18.37 3.61
N LYS A 71 24.95 18.29 2.66
CA LYS A 71 26.10 17.35 2.67
C LYS A 71 27.01 17.61 3.89
N THR A 72 27.22 18.86 4.24
CA THR A 72 28.02 19.21 5.42
C THR A 72 27.33 18.73 6.70
N MET A 73 26.00 18.93 6.80
CA MET A 73 25.20 18.44 7.92
C MET A 73 25.22 16.92 8.00
N GLN A 74 24.99 16.21 6.91
CA GLN A 74 25.09 14.75 6.85
C GLN A 74 26.44 14.25 7.35
N SER A 75 27.54 14.88 6.89
CA SER A 75 28.89 14.50 7.31
C SER A 75 29.13 14.73 8.80
N ALA A 76 28.52 15.78 9.39
CA ALA A 76 28.64 16.07 10.80
C ALA A 76 27.92 15.07 11.71
N PHE A 77 26.89 14.37 11.18
CA PHE A 77 26.08 13.37 11.88
C PHE A 77 26.34 11.93 11.38
N ALA A 78 27.42 11.69 10.63
CA ALA A 78 27.70 10.38 10.02
C ALA A 78 27.85 9.23 11.02
N ASP A 79 28.26 9.52 12.26
CA ASP A 79 28.44 8.54 13.34
C ASP A 79 27.16 8.37 14.21
N GLN A 80 26.06 9.06 13.86
CA GLN A 80 24.78 9.01 14.58
C GLN A 80 23.78 8.16 13.80
N GLN A 81 22.74 7.69 14.49
CA GLN A 81 21.62 6.95 13.87
C GLN A 81 20.63 7.92 13.20
N VAL A 82 21.09 8.62 12.17
CA VAL A 82 20.32 9.62 11.43
C VAL A 82 20.37 9.31 9.94
N SER A 83 19.20 9.22 9.33
CA SER A 83 19.07 9.05 7.88
C SER A 83 18.82 10.41 7.19
N PHE A 84 19.41 10.56 6.00
CA PHE A 84 19.29 11.77 5.19
C PHE A 84 18.77 11.41 3.79
N ALA A 85 17.73 12.11 3.31
CA ALA A 85 17.21 11.93 1.95
C ALA A 85 16.73 13.27 1.36
N LEU A 86 16.63 13.30 0.05
CA LEU A 86 16.04 14.40 -0.71
C LEU A 86 14.62 14.05 -1.11
N ILE A 87 13.71 15.03 -1.15
CA ILE A 87 12.35 14.86 -1.62
C ILE A 87 12.08 15.82 -2.77
N ASN A 88 11.69 15.29 -3.94
CA ASN A 88 11.31 16.09 -5.09
C ASN A 88 9.79 16.08 -5.29
N SER A 89 9.18 17.25 -5.11
CA SER A 89 7.76 17.52 -5.30
C SER A 89 7.49 18.59 -6.34
N SER A 90 8.42 18.80 -7.29
CA SER A 90 8.21 19.73 -8.40
C SER A 90 7.11 19.21 -9.32
N LEU A 91 6.47 20.10 -10.06
CA LEU A 91 5.40 19.73 -11.02
C LEU A 91 5.92 18.90 -12.19
N GLU A 92 7.22 18.93 -12.44
CA GLU A 92 7.91 18.16 -13.47
C GLU A 92 8.49 16.82 -12.91
N ALA A 93 8.26 16.55 -11.60
CA ALA A 93 8.79 15.36 -10.96
C ALA A 93 8.15 14.10 -11.56
N ASN A 94 8.98 13.26 -12.13
CA ASN A 94 8.63 11.91 -12.61
C ASN A 94 9.87 11.01 -12.51
N ILE A 95 9.68 9.72 -12.66
CA ILE A 95 10.74 8.74 -12.43
C ILE A 95 11.95 8.94 -13.36
N GLU A 96 11.76 9.34 -14.62
CA GLU A 96 12.84 9.55 -15.57
C GLU A 96 13.67 10.76 -15.18
N ASN A 97 13.01 11.87 -14.80
CA ASN A 97 13.68 13.10 -14.39
C ASN A 97 14.48 12.89 -13.10
N ILE A 98 13.89 12.25 -12.08
CA ILE A 98 14.62 12.02 -10.82
C ILE A 98 15.79 11.04 -10.98
N ARG A 99 15.72 10.04 -11.87
CA ARG A 99 16.84 9.17 -12.21
C ARG A 99 18.00 9.94 -12.84
N ALA A 100 17.68 10.83 -13.79
CA ALA A 100 18.68 11.68 -14.41
C ALA A 100 19.34 12.63 -13.39
N GLU A 101 18.56 13.19 -12.48
CA GLU A 101 19.05 14.04 -11.40
C GLU A 101 19.89 13.28 -10.40
N ARG A 102 19.48 12.08 -10.00
CA ARG A 102 20.23 11.21 -9.11
C ARG A 102 21.60 10.88 -9.67
N ALA A 103 21.66 10.52 -10.96
CA ALA A 103 22.93 10.27 -11.64
C ALA A 103 23.89 11.50 -11.62
N ARG A 104 23.32 12.72 -11.67
CA ARG A 104 24.09 13.97 -11.59
C ARG A 104 24.54 14.30 -10.16
N LEU A 105 23.69 13.99 -9.15
CA LEU A 105 23.98 14.27 -7.74
C LEU A 105 25.09 13.38 -7.15
N GLY A 106 25.34 12.21 -7.75
CA GLY A 106 26.18 11.15 -7.18
C GLY A 106 25.43 10.36 -6.09
N ALA A 107 26.00 9.28 -5.60
CA ALA A 107 25.29 8.26 -4.83
C ALA A 107 25.00 8.58 -3.35
N ASP A 108 25.13 9.82 -2.90
CA ASP A 108 25.17 10.12 -1.46
C ASP A 108 23.79 10.15 -0.77
N PHE A 109 22.68 10.28 -1.54
CA PHE A 109 21.31 10.39 -0.99
C PHE A 109 20.31 9.64 -1.85
N SER A 110 19.29 9.06 -1.22
CA SER A 110 18.05 8.70 -1.91
C SER A 110 17.31 9.98 -2.33
N LEU A 111 16.82 9.99 -3.57
CA LEU A 111 15.98 11.07 -4.09
C LEU A 111 14.55 10.56 -4.23
N LEU A 112 13.69 10.93 -3.27
CA LEU A 112 12.32 10.47 -3.15
C LEU A 112 11.41 11.21 -4.13
N LEU A 113 10.55 10.49 -4.83
CA LEU A 113 9.55 11.03 -5.75
C LEU A 113 8.22 11.28 -5.05
N ASP A 114 7.84 12.54 -4.90
CA ASP A 114 6.54 12.98 -4.38
C ASP A 114 5.73 13.67 -5.51
N SER A 115 5.45 12.93 -6.59
CA SER A 115 4.71 13.44 -7.77
C SER A 115 3.32 13.96 -7.43
N GLY A 116 2.63 13.32 -6.47
CA GLY A 116 1.35 13.79 -5.93
C GLY A 116 1.46 14.94 -4.96
N GLN A 117 2.66 15.36 -4.56
CA GLN A 117 2.95 16.46 -3.63
C GLN A 117 2.39 16.30 -2.20
N LEU A 118 1.69 15.22 -1.89
CA LEU A 118 0.95 15.04 -0.64
C LEU A 118 1.85 14.87 0.60
N VAL A 119 3.03 14.30 0.45
CA VAL A 119 3.99 14.19 1.55
C VAL A 119 4.58 15.55 1.86
N SER A 120 5.02 16.30 0.85
CA SER A 120 5.53 17.66 1.02
C SER A 120 4.48 18.61 1.59
N GLU A 121 3.20 18.45 1.19
CA GLU A 121 2.07 19.17 1.79
C GLU A 121 1.86 18.83 3.26
N THR A 122 1.93 17.53 3.61
CA THR A 122 1.80 17.04 4.99
C THR A 122 2.93 17.57 5.86
N LEU A 123 4.16 17.63 5.33
CA LEU A 123 5.32 18.23 6.00
C LEU A 123 5.29 19.77 5.98
N SER A 124 4.32 20.36 5.27
CA SER A 124 4.19 21.81 5.09
C SER A 124 5.46 22.49 4.54
N LEU A 125 6.18 21.79 3.65
CA LEU A 125 7.32 22.35 2.93
C LEU A 125 6.83 23.45 1.98
N SER A 126 7.57 24.54 1.90
CA SER A 126 7.17 25.74 1.14
C SER A 126 8.24 26.24 0.18
N LYS A 127 9.48 25.86 0.41
CA LYS A 127 10.64 26.30 -0.33
C LYS A 127 11.53 25.14 -0.74
N THR A 128 12.14 25.23 -1.91
CA THR A 128 13.22 24.32 -2.31
C THR A 128 14.44 24.57 -1.44
N GLY A 129 15.04 23.51 -0.89
CA GLY A 129 16.14 23.59 0.09
C GLY A 129 15.67 23.72 1.55
N GLU A 130 14.37 23.63 1.81
CA GLU A 130 13.83 23.59 3.17
C GLU A 130 13.98 22.19 3.76
N LEU A 131 14.35 22.13 5.05
CA LEU A 131 14.46 20.89 5.82
C LEU A 131 13.17 20.57 6.56
N ALA A 132 12.90 19.25 6.66
CA ALA A 132 12.05 18.64 7.68
C ALA A 132 12.89 17.62 8.46
N ILE A 133 13.00 17.77 9.79
CA ILE A 133 13.58 16.77 10.69
C ILE A 133 12.43 16.04 11.37
N LEU A 134 12.39 14.73 11.23
CA LEU A 134 11.31 13.88 11.66
C LEU A 134 11.77 12.89 12.73
N ASP A 135 10.94 12.68 13.75
CA ASP A 135 11.02 11.56 14.65
C ASP A 135 10.21 10.39 14.04
N PRO A 136 10.88 9.33 13.59
CA PRO A 136 10.20 8.22 12.91
C PRO A 136 9.44 7.29 13.87
N ASP A 137 9.73 7.31 15.17
CA ASP A 137 9.01 6.50 16.15
C ASP A 137 7.68 7.15 16.56
N ARG A 138 7.70 8.47 16.84
CA ARG A 138 6.50 9.25 17.18
C ARG A 138 5.71 9.72 15.95
N LEU A 139 6.28 9.64 14.75
CA LEU A 139 5.72 10.13 13.48
C LEU A 139 5.40 11.63 13.57
N THR A 140 6.35 12.39 14.09
CA THR A 140 6.25 13.83 14.32
C THR A 140 7.34 14.59 13.57
N ILE A 141 7.10 15.86 13.30
CA ILE A 141 8.11 16.79 12.78
C ILE A 141 8.63 17.63 13.93
N VAL A 142 9.94 17.62 14.13
CA VAL A 142 10.60 18.33 15.21
C VAL A 142 11.25 19.65 14.74
N TYR A 143 11.57 19.72 13.43
CA TYR A 143 12.10 20.95 12.82
C TYR A 143 11.57 21.10 11.41
N ARG A 144 11.27 22.34 11.01
CA ARG A 144 11.04 22.76 9.64
C ARG A 144 11.66 24.12 9.39
N GLY A 145 12.45 24.25 8.33
CA GLY A 145 13.08 25.55 8.00
C GLY A 145 14.35 25.43 7.17
N GLY A 146 15.11 26.51 7.08
CA GLY A 146 16.39 26.55 6.39
C GLY A 146 17.48 25.72 7.08
N ILE A 147 18.56 25.43 6.35
CA ILE A 147 19.75 24.75 6.89
C ILE A 147 20.58 25.76 7.67
N GLU A 148 20.28 25.95 8.93
CA GLU A 148 20.93 26.89 9.82
C GLU A 148 21.47 26.16 11.08
N ALA A 149 22.20 26.87 11.92
CA ALA A 149 22.70 26.32 13.17
C ALA A 149 21.58 25.77 14.07
N ALA A 150 20.38 26.35 14.01
CA ALA A 150 19.20 25.88 14.73
C ALA A 150 18.78 24.46 14.30
N ALA A 151 18.87 24.11 13.02
CA ALA A 151 18.55 22.79 12.54
C ALA A 151 19.48 21.71 13.14
N SER A 152 20.80 21.99 13.16
CA SER A 152 21.78 21.10 13.78
C SER A 152 21.59 20.95 15.28
N GLN A 153 21.20 22.05 15.97
CA GLN A 153 20.92 21.99 17.40
C GLN A 153 19.68 21.16 17.71
N VAL A 154 18.57 21.38 16.99
CA VAL A 154 17.34 20.57 17.16
C VAL A 154 17.59 19.10 16.86
N LEU A 155 18.41 18.78 15.83
CA LEU A 155 18.78 17.40 15.54
C LEU A 155 19.60 16.78 16.68
N MET A 156 20.51 17.53 17.29
CA MET A 156 21.24 17.05 18.48
C MET A 156 20.32 16.83 19.68
N ASP A 157 19.38 17.76 19.91
CA ASP A 157 18.40 17.64 20.99
C ASP A 157 17.46 16.45 20.76
N GLU A 158 17.08 16.15 19.49
CA GLU A 158 16.26 14.98 19.14
C GLU A 158 16.99 13.66 19.43
N ILE A 159 18.25 13.55 19.03
CA ILE A 159 19.09 12.38 19.33
C ILE A 159 19.21 12.15 20.86
N GLN A 160 19.15 13.20 21.65
CA GLN A 160 19.17 13.13 23.13
C GLN A 160 17.78 12.88 23.75
N GLY A 161 16.72 12.97 22.96
CA GLY A 161 15.33 12.83 23.41
C GLY A 161 14.79 14.07 24.14
N ASP A 162 15.39 15.25 23.91
CA ASP A 162 15.10 16.50 24.62
C ASP A 162 14.15 17.44 23.83
N VAL A 163 13.56 16.97 22.69
CA VAL A 163 12.65 17.81 21.89
C VAL A 163 11.20 17.68 22.35
N ASP A 164 10.63 18.79 22.80
CA ASP A 164 9.25 18.90 23.31
C ASP A 164 8.26 19.55 22.33
N SER A 165 8.73 20.23 21.28
CA SER A 165 7.89 20.97 20.34
C SER A 165 8.55 21.13 18.98
N THR A 166 7.73 21.34 17.94
CA THR A 166 8.22 21.64 16.59
C THR A 166 8.86 23.03 16.54
N THR A 167 10.11 23.11 16.09
CA THR A 167 10.79 24.36 15.76
C THR A 167 10.54 24.73 14.29
N VAL A 168 9.99 25.92 14.06
CA VAL A 168 9.74 26.42 12.69
C VAL A 168 10.59 27.66 12.44
N MET A 169 11.41 27.62 11.40
CA MET A 169 12.28 28.71 10.96
C MET A 169 11.98 29.09 9.52
N GLN A 170 12.39 30.27 9.10
CA GLN A 170 12.27 30.65 7.70
C GLN A 170 13.26 29.88 6.83
N ALA A 171 12.82 29.47 5.66
CA ALA A 171 13.68 28.91 4.63
C ALA A 171 13.83 29.89 3.46
N ASN A 172 15.01 29.89 2.85
CA ASN A 172 15.31 30.62 1.62
C ASN A 172 15.39 29.64 0.47
N GLY A 173 14.71 29.96 -0.65
CA GLY A 173 14.67 29.11 -1.82
C GLY A 173 13.54 29.48 -2.75
N CYS A 174 13.36 28.71 -3.81
CA CYS A 174 12.25 28.88 -4.73
C CYS A 174 10.95 28.37 -4.09
N ASP A 175 9.83 29.02 -4.40
CA ASP A 175 8.53 28.59 -3.89
C ASP A 175 8.12 27.24 -4.49
N ILE A 176 7.75 26.30 -3.65
CA ILE A 176 7.07 25.07 -4.10
C ILE A 176 5.62 25.42 -4.42
N GLN A 177 5.17 25.04 -5.62
CA GLN A 177 3.81 25.31 -6.06
C GLN A 177 2.93 24.09 -5.82
N TYR A 178 1.79 24.29 -5.16
CA TYR A 178 0.80 23.25 -4.84
C TYR A 178 -0.54 23.59 -5.55
N PRO A 179 -0.66 23.42 -6.87
CA PRO A 179 -1.86 23.82 -7.62
C PRO A 179 -3.10 23.03 -7.22
N ALA A 180 -2.98 21.71 -7.04
CA ALA A 180 -4.09 20.86 -6.62
C ALA A 180 -4.59 21.23 -5.21
N LYS A 181 -3.69 21.45 -4.26
CA LYS A 181 -4.07 21.92 -2.91
C LYS A 181 -4.82 23.23 -2.94
N ARG A 182 -4.34 24.21 -3.73
CA ARG A 182 -5.03 25.50 -3.89
C ARG A 182 -6.42 25.30 -4.47
N GLN A 183 -6.51 24.55 -5.58
CA GLN A 183 -7.79 24.26 -6.24
C GLN A 183 -8.78 23.60 -5.28
N HIS A 184 -8.34 22.57 -4.55
CA HIS A 184 -9.20 21.83 -3.63
C HIS A 184 -9.47 22.55 -2.31
N THR A 185 -8.66 23.56 -1.96
CA THR A 185 -8.98 24.49 -0.85
C THR A 185 -10.08 25.46 -1.25
N ASP A 186 -10.03 25.98 -2.48
CA ASP A 186 -11.04 26.90 -3.00
C ASP A 186 -12.36 26.16 -3.31
N LEU A 187 -12.26 24.94 -3.82
CA LEU A 187 -13.40 24.07 -4.15
C LEU A 187 -13.08 22.64 -3.74
N VAL A 188 -13.61 22.21 -2.59
CA VAL A 188 -13.44 20.82 -2.10
C VAL A 188 -14.02 19.85 -3.13
N PRO A 189 -13.30 18.75 -3.47
CA PRO A 189 -13.80 17.73 -4.38
C PRO A 189 -15.19 17.24 -3.99
N ASP A 190 -16.11 17.19 -4.96
CA ASP A 190 -17.49 16.80 -4.68
C ASP A 190 -17.61 15.30 -4.42
N TYR A 191 -18.25 14.97 -3.30
CA TYR A 191 -18.42 13.57 -2.90
C TYR A 191 -19.10 12.72 -3.98
N ALA A 192 -20.22 13.20 -4.53
CA ALA A 192 -21.06 12.39 -5.39
C ALA A 192 -20.47 12.17 -6.78
N THR A 193 -19.82 13.21 -7.34
CA THR A 193 -19.37 13.21 -8.72
C THR A 193 -17.87 12.93 -8.89
N GLU A 194 -17.07 13.06 -7.82
CA GLU A 194 -15.63 12.85 -7.90
C GLU A 194 -15.15 11.74 -6.94
N ILE A 195 -15.54 11.77 -5.65
CA ILE A 195 -15.03 10.83 -4.65
C ILE A 195 -15.68 9.45 -4.74
N ALA A 196 -17.02 9.39 -4.78
CA ALA A 196 -17.74 8.12 -4.82
C ALA A 196 -17.40 7.27 -6.07
N PRO A 197 -17.21 7.84 -7.27
CA PRO A 197 -16.71 7.08 -8.41
C PRO A 197 -15.33 6.46 -8.18
N ILE A 198 -14.36 7.19 -7.60
CA ILE A 198 -13.03 6.66 -7.29
C ILE A 198 -13.14 5.50 -6.30
N ILE A 199 -13.93 5.65 -5.23
CA ILE A 199 -14.14 4.59 -4.24
C ILE A 199 -14.81 3.37 -4.89
N GLY A 200 -15.83 3.60 -5.72
CA GLY A 200 -16.53 2.53 -6.45
C GLY A 200 -15.61 1.70 -7.32
N GLU A 201 -14.74 2.36 -8.07
CA GLU A 201 -13.81 1.72 -8.99
C GLU A 201 -12.63 1.04 -8.28
N GLN A 202 -12.00 1.73 -7.33
CA GLN A 202 -10.71 1.30 -6.77
C GLN A 202 -10.84 0.50 -5.47
N CYS A 203 -11.91 0.66 -4.69
CA CYS A 203 -12.01 0.15 -3.33
C CYS A 203 -13.18 -0.83 -3.10
N ALA A 204 -14.37 -0.49 -3.62
CA ALA A 204 -15.62 -1.15 -3.26
C ALA A 204 -15.69 -2.63 -3.66
N SER A 205 -14.93 -3.07 -4.66
CA SER A 205 -14.89 -4.48 -5.06
C SER A 205 -14.46 -5.42 -3.91
N CYS A 206 -13.59 -4.94 -3.01
CA CYS A 206 -13.16 -5.67 -1.82
C CYS A 206 -13.86 -5.16 -0.56
N HIS A 207 -14.09 -3.84 -0.45
CA HIS A 207 -14.72 -3.17 0.67
C HIS A 207 -16.24 -3.04 0.46
N ARG A 208 -16.94 -4.16 0.40
CA ARG A 208 -18.41 -4.28 0.32
C ARG A 208 -18.91 -5.25 1.36
N GLU A 209 -20.21 -5.28 1.61
CA GLU A 209 -20.80 -6.29 2.49
C GLU A 209 -20.50 -7.70 1.94
N GLY A 210 -20.02 -8.59 2.80
CA GLY A 210 -19.58 -9.94 2.43
C GLY A 210 -18.25 -10.02 1.65
N GLY A 211 -17.57 -8.89 1.40
CA GLY A 211 -16.23 -8.87 0.80
C GLY A 211 -15.13 -9.08 1.83
N ILE A 212 -13.87 -9.22 1.34
CA ILE A 212 -12.68 -9.46 2.18
C ILE A 212 -12.24 -8.21 2.96
N GLY A 213 -12.61 -7.01 2.52
CA GLY A 213 -12.27 -5.77 3.22
C GLY A 213 -12.87 -5.76 4.63
N PRO A 214 -12.13 -5.29 5.66
CA PRO A 214 -12.57 -5.38 7.07
C PRO A 214 -13.81 -4.55 7.39
N PHE A 215 -14.23 -3.66 6.49
CA PHE A 215 -15.45 -2.86 6.57
C PHE A 215 -15.93 -2.53 5.15
N ALA A 216 -17.23 -2.32 4.99
CA ALA A 216 -17.80 -1.92 3.70
C ALA A 216 -17.64 -0.40 3.49
N MET A 217 -17.26 0.00 2.28
CA MET A 217 -17.26 1.39 1.83
C MET A 217 -18.51 1.67 0.98
N ASP A 218 -19.67 1.39 1.54
CA ASP A 218 -20.98 1.39 0.87
C ASP A 218 -21.80 2.66 1.10
N SER A 219 -21.26 3.63 1.84
CA SER A 219 -21.94 4.88 2.13
C SER A 219 -20.97 5.98 2.56
N HIS A 220 -21.40 7.23 2.38
CA HIS A 220 -20.67 8.40 2.87
C HIS A 220 -20.33 8.32 4.36
N LEU A 221 -21.30 7.86 5.18
CA LEU A 221 -21.11 7.76 6.63
C LEU A 221 -19.96 6.83 7.00
N MET A 222 -19.84 5.70 6.30
CA MET A 222 -18.73 4.76 6.49
C MET A 222 -17.41 5.38 6.06
N LEU A 223 -17.34 6.03 4.91
CA LEU A 223 -16.13 6.72 4.48
C LEU A 223 -15.71 7.82 5.44
N GLN A 224 -16.65 8.64 5.91
CA GLN A 224 -16.35 9.71 6.88
C GLN A 224 -15.83 9.14 8.20
N GLY A 225 -16.44 8.05 8.69
CA GLY A 225 -16.02 7.40 9.94
C GLY A 225 -14.61 6.81 9.86
N TRP A 226 -14.23 6.27 8.70
CA TRP A 226 -12.93 5.65 8.46
C TRP A 226 -11.90 6.60 7.80
N SER A 227 -12.26 7.84 7.53
CA SER A 227 -11.42 8.78 6.77
C SER A 227 -10.00 8.95 7.31
N PRO A 228 -9.70 8.98 8.63
CA PRO A 228 -8.31 9.06 9.09
C PRO A 228 -7.49 7.82 8.72
N MET A 229 -8.08 6.62 8.83
CA MET A 229 -7.41 5.38 8.43
C MET A 229 -7.27 5.30 6.91
N ILE A 230 -8.29 5.68 6.15
CA ILE A 230 -8.23 5.72 4.68
C ILE A 230 -7.09 6.63 4.23
N ARG A 231 -6.97 7.84 4.80
CA ARG A 231 -5.86 8.75 4.50
C ARG A 231 -4.50 8.10 4.77
N GLU A 232 -4.34 7.47 5.92
CA GLU A 232 -3.07 6.82 6.28
C GLU A 232 -2.71 5.69 5.30
N VAL A 233 -3.65 4.78 5.00
CA VAL A 233 -3.36 3.65 4.10
C VAL A 233 -3.11 4.08 2.66
N LEU A 234 -3.66 5.22 2.22
CA LEU A 234 -3.36 5.83 0.93
C LEU A 234 -1.94 6.42 0.92
N LEU A 235 -1.58 7.22 1.92
CA LEU A 235 -0.25 7.84 2.02
C LEU A 235 0.87 6.81 2.25
N THR A 236 0.58 5.70 2.91
CA THR A 236 1.54 4.59 3.09
C THR A 236 1.50 3.56 1.97
N LYS A 237 0.71 3.79 0.90
CA LYS A 237 0.54 2.89 -0.26
C LYS A 237 0.14 1.46 0.12
N ARG A 238 -0.52 1.26 1.27
CA ARG A 238 -1.06 -0.04 1.70
C ARG A 238 -2.36 -0.40 0.97
N MET A 239 -3.09 0.60 0.47
CA MET A 239 -4.30 0.43 -0.32
C MET A 239 -4.27 1.28 -1.60
N PRO A 240 -4.77 0.76 -2.73
CA PRO A 240 -5.16 -0.64 -2.96
C PRO A 240 -4.00 -1.62 -2.70
N PRO A 241 -4.26 -2.88 -2.29
CA PRO A 241 -3.19 -3.84 -2.07
C PRO A 241 -2.50 -4.23 -3.38
N THR A 242 -1.25 -4.70 -3.29
CA THR A 242 -0.47 -5.17 -4.46
C THR A 242 -0.36 -4.13 -5.58
N GLN A 243 -0.14 -2.87 -5.21
CA GLN A 243 0.11 -1.84 -6.21
C GLN A 243 1.36 -2.20 -7.02
N VAL A 244 1.22 -2.16 -8.34
CA VAL A 244 2.37 -2.26 -9.24
C VAL A 244 2.92 -0.86 -9.49
N ASP A 245 4.24 -0.75 -9.64
CA ASP A 245 4.85 0.50 -10.08
C ASP A 245 4.41 0.80 -11.52
N PRO A 246 3.69 1.90 -11.79
CA PRO A 246 3.22 2.25 -13.13
C PRO A 246 4.35 2.51 -14.12
N ASN A 247 5.58 2.68 -13.64
CA ASN A 247 6.78 2.90 -14.45
C ASN A 247 7.50 1.61 -14.83
N ILE A 248 7.07 0.45 -14.33
CA ILE A 248 7.70 -0.86 -14.59
C ILE A 248 6.70 -1.80 -15.26
N GLY A 249 6.87 -2.01 -16.57
CA GLY A 249 6.02 -2.90 -17.36
C GLY A 249 4.61 -2.33 -17.59
N HIS A 250 3.76 -3.16 -18.19
CA HIS A 250 2.35 -2.86 -18.45
C HIS A 250 1.49 -4.09 -18.14
N PHE A 251 0.55 -3.90 -17.23
CA PHE A 251 -0.39 -4.94 -16.84
C PHE A 251 -1.81 -4.45 -17.11
N SER A 252 -2.59 -5.20 -17.89
CA SER A 252 -3.95 -4.81 -18.30
C SER A 252 -4.94 -4.71 -17.14
N ASN A 253 -4.63 -5.39 -16.03
CA ASN A 253 -5.44 -5.42 -14.81
C ASN A 253 -4.73 -4.77 -13.60
N ALA A 254 -3.71 -3.94 -13.85
CA ALA A 254 -3.03 -3.21 -12.79
C ALA A 254 -4.01 -2.28 -12.05
N ARG A 255 -3.90 -2.27 -10.73
CA ARG A 255 -4.67 -1.38 -9.87
C ARG A 255 -3.70 -0.41 -9.19
N TYR A 256 -3.84 0.85 -9.51
CA TYR A 256 -3.18 1.95 -8.82
C TYR A 256 -4.06 3.19 -8.91
N ILE A 257 -3.96 4.04 -7.91
CA ILE A 257 -4.68 5.32 -7.88
C ILE A 257 -3.79 6.36 -8.55
N SER A 258 -4.34 7.12 -9.48
CA SER A 258 -3.62 8.24 -10.10
C SER A 258 -3.28 9.32 -9.04
N ASP A 259 -2.20 10.08 -9.26
CA ASP A 259 -1.86 11.19 -8.36
C ASP A 259 -3.02 12.18 -8.22
N SER A 260 -3.76 12.45 -9.30
CA SER A 260 -4.93 13.33 -9.29
C SER A 260 -6.06 12.79 -8.40
N ASP A 261 -6.38 11.48 -8.50
CA ASP A 261 -7.43 10.90 -7.68
C ASP A 261 -6.99 10.74 -6.22
N LEU A 262 -5.70 10.45 -5.99
CA LEU A 262 -5.13 10.42 -4.66
C LEU A 262 -5.20 11.81 -3.99
N GLN A 263 -4.87 12.87 -4.72
CA GLN A 263 -5.01 14.27 -4.24
C GLN A 263 -6.47 14.62 -3.93
N LYS A 264 -7.43 14.23 -4.77
CA LYS A 264 -8.86 14.46 -4.49
C LYS A 264 -9.30 13.77 -3.21
N LEU A 265 -8.95 12.48 -3.04
CA LEU A 265 -9.32 11.70 -1.86
C LEU A 265 -8.73 12.32 -0.58
N VAL A 266 -7.42 12.61 -0.58
CA VAL A 266 -6.73 13.14 0.61
C VAL A 266 -7.25 14.53 0.94
N HIS A 267 -7.36 15.45 -0.03
CA HIS A 267 -7.86 16.80 0.22
C HIS A 267 -9.33 16.83 0.64
N TRP A 268 -10.17 15.92 0.11
CA TRP A 268 -11.54 15.77 0.57
C TRP A 268 -11.60 15.31 2.03
N ILE A 269 -10.74 14.35 2.41
CA ILE A 269 -10.63 13.89 3.81
C ILE A 269 -10.16 15.02 4.70
N ASP A 270 -9.12 15.76 4.31
CA ASP A 270 -8.55 16.87 5.07
C ASP A 270 -9.54 18.03 5.24
N ALA A 271 -10.50 18.17 4.30
CA ALA A 271 -11.63 19.10 4.40
C ALA A 271 -12.77 18.60 5.32
N GLY A 272 -12.60 17.45 6.00
CA GLY A 272 -13.60 16.86 6.89
C GLY A 272 -14.58 15.91 6.22
N ALA A 273 -14.25 15.43 5.02
CA ALA A 273 -15.04 14.47 4.23
C ALA A 273 -16.51 14.91 4.04
N PRO A 274 -16.79 16.10 3.47
CA PRO A 274 -18.16 16.61 3.34
C PRO A 274 -18.99 15.78 2.34
N LYS A 275 -20.28 15.54 2.68
CA LYS A 275 -21.22 14.83 1.79
C LYS A 275 -21.68 15.70 0.61
N GLY A 276 -21.63 17.00 0.76
CA GLY A 276 -22.24 17.91 -0.21
C GLY A 276 -23.77 17.86 -0.19
N VAL A 277 -24.41 18.15 -1.34
CA VAL A 277 -25.85 18.32 -1.48
C VAL A 277 -26.58 17.11 -2.12
N ALA A 278 -25.86 16.03 -2.42
CA ALA A 278 -26.46 14.87 -3.09
C ALA A 278 -27.57 14.24 -2.26
N ALA A 279 -28.75 14.12 -2.88
CA ALA A 279 -29.94 13.57 -2.23
C ALA A 279 -29.84 12.05 -2.02
N VAL A 280 -29.21 11.36 -2.98
CA VAL A 280 -28.94 9.91 -2.93
C VAL A 280 -27.44 9.72 -2.78
N ASP A 281 -27.05 8.75 -1.99
CA ASP A 281 -25.64 8.39 -1.84
C ASP A 281 -25.22 7.44 -2.98
N PRO A 282 -24.32 7.85 -3.89
CA PRO A 282 -23.97 7.02 -5.04
C PRO A 282 -23.39 5.65 -4.68
N LEU A 283 -22.74 5.52 -3.52
CA LEU A 283 -22.16 4.24 -3.09
C LEU A 283 -23.24 3.21 -2.74
N THR A 284 -24.41 3.65 -2.28
CA THR A 284 -25.54 2.74 -2.00
C THR A 284 -26.19 2.17 -3.26
N GLU A 285 -25.91 2.78 -4.42
CA GLU A 285 -26.46 2.37 -5.71
C GLU A 285 -25.53 1.44 -6.50
N ILE A 286 -24.31 1.20 -6.00
CA ILE A 286 -23.35 0.33 -6.68
C ILE A 286 -23.87 -1.10 -6.67
N GLN A 287 -23.99 -1.67 -7.87
CA GLN A 287 -24.33 -3.08 -8.05
C GLN A 287 -23.06 -3.86 -8.35
N PHE A 288 -22.84 -4.92 -7.61
CA PHE A 288 -21.76 -5.87 -7.89
C PHE A 288 -22.30 -7.07 -8.66
N PRO A 289 -21.58 -7.58 -9.67
CA PRO A 289 -21.96 -8.84 -10.32
C PRO A 289 -22.13 -9.95 -9.28
N ASP A 290 -23.11 -10.83 -9.51
CA ASP A 290 -23.24 -12.03 -8.69
C ASP A 290 -22.03 -12.92 -8.98
N ARG A 291 -21.17 -13.08 -8.00
CA ARG A 291 -19.91 -13.87 -8.11
C ARG A 291 -20.17 -15.38 -8.07
N ARG A 292 -21.41 -15.80 -7.87
CA ARG A 292 -21.85 -17.20 -7.91
C ARG A 292 -22.26 -17.65 -9.32
N GLU A 293 -22.29 -16.73 -10.29
CA GLU A 293 -22.60 -17.04 -11.67
C GLU A 293 -21.34 -17.48 -12.44
N TRP A 294 -21.50 -18.49 -13.27
CA TRP A 294 -20.46 -18.93 -14.19
C TRP A 294 -20.36 -17.97 -15.37
N GLN A 295 -19.27 -17.24 -15.49
CA GLN A 295 -19.11 -16.16 -16.48
C GLN A 295 -18.92 -16.68 -17.91
N LEU A 296 -18.41 -17.89 -18.07
CA LEU A 296 -18.23 -18.54 -19.37
C LEU A 296 -19.35 -19.54 -19.71
N GLY A 297 -20.48 -19.46 -18.99
CA GLY A 297 -21.53 -20.47 -19.03
C GLY A 297 -21.21 -21.66 -18.12
N GLU A 298 -22.02 -22.71 -18.17
CA GLU A 298 -21.81 -23.91 -17.35
C GLU A 298 -20.46 -24.55 -17.65
N PRO A 299 -19.63 -24.83 -16.63
CA PRO A 299 -18.36 -25.53 -16.82
C PRO A 299 -18.58 -27.00 -17.16
N ASP A 300 -17.60 -27.59 -17.82
CA ASP A 300 -17.64 -29.03 -18.15
C ASP A 300 -17.61 -29.90 -16.88
N TYR A 301 -16.88 -29.44 -15.84
CA TYR A 301 -16.83 -30.12 -14.55
C TYR A 301 -16.84 -29.07 -13.42
N VAL A 302 -17.56 -29.40 -12.34
CA VAL A 302 -17.57 -28.64 -11.09
C VAL A 302 -16.92 -29.50 -10.01
N ILE A 303 -15.86 -28.96 -9.40
CA ILE A 303 -15.14 -29.58 -8.30
C ILE A 303 -15.52 -28.84 -7.02
N THR A 304 -16.06 -29.56 -6.04
CA THR A 304 -16.39 -29.01 -4.72
C THR A 304 -15.29 -29.35 -3.73
N ALA A 305 -14.67 -28.31 -3.15
CA ALA A 305 -13.71 -28.52 -2.08
C ALA A 305 -14.42 -28.99 -0.80
N PRO A 306 -13.72 -29.73 0.08
CA PRO A 306 -14.24 -30.03 1.40
C PRO A 306 -14.57 -28.77 2.18
N LYS A 307 -15.67 -28.78 2.92
CA LYS A 307 -16.07 -27.68 3.77
C LYS A 307 -15.06 -27.46 4.92
N HIS A 308 -14.63 -26.22 5.10
CA HIS A 308 -13.71 -25.79 6.16
C HIS A 308 -14.40 -24.85 7.15
N GLU A 309 -14.25 -25.14 8.44
CA GLU A 309 -14.71 -24.25 9.52
C GLU A 309 -13.64 -23.19 9.80
N VAL A 310 -14.03 -21.91 9.78
CA VAL A 310 -13.17 -20.75 10.02
C VAL A 310 -13.57 -20.09 11.34
N PRO A 311 -12.70 -20.08 12.36
CA PRO A 311 -12.99 -19.47 13.65
C PRO A 311 -13.10 -17.95 13.55
N ALA A 312 -13.72 -17.30 14.54
CA ALA A 312 -13.88 -15.85 14.59
C ALA A 312 -12.53 -15.10 14.66
N THR A 313 -11.55 -15.68 15.35
CA THR A 313 -10.27 -15.04 15.63
C THR A 313 -9.13 -16.07 15.61
N GLY A 314 -7.91 -15.59 15.43
CA GLY A 314 -6.68 -16.40 15.43
C GLY A 314 -5.92 -16.28 14.10
N VAL A 315 -4.75 -16.88 14.06
CA VAL A 315 -3.95 -17.07 12.84
C VAL A 315 -4.16 -18.52 12.40
N LEU A 316 -4.46 -18.70 11.13
CA LEU A 316 -4.73 -20.02 10.56
C LEU A 316 -3.54 -20.46 9.71
N ASP A 317 -3.13 -21.69 9.87
CA ASP A 317 -2.16 -22.35 9.00
C ASP A 317 -2.80 -22.66 7.63
N TYR A 318 -1.95 -22.89 6.63
CA TYR A 318 -2.40 -23.36 5.33
C TYR A 318 -3.06 -24.73 5.43
N ILE A 319 -4.19 -24.90 4.76
CA ILE A 319 -4.91 -26.16 4.65
C ILE A 319 -4.68 -26.72 3.24
N ASN A 320 -4.10 -27.94 3.16
CA ASN A 320 -3.89 -28.62 1.90
C ASN A 320 -4.83 -29.81 1.83
N VAL A 321 -5.57 -29.93 0.73
CA VAL A 321 -6.49 -31.03 0.46
C VAL A 321 -6.32 -31.55 -0.96
N ASP A 322 -6.42 -32.86 -1.12
CA ASP A 322 -6.48 -33.50 -2.43
C ASP A 322 -7.92 -33.91 -2.74
N VAL A 323 -8.38 -33.55 -3.92
CA VAL A 323 -9.71 -33.87 -4.42
C VAL A 323 -9.58 -34.72 -5.67
N ASP A 324 -10.36 -35.82 -5.71
CA ASP A 324 -10.41 -36.67 -6.88
C ASP A 324 -11.15 -35.96 -8.02
N LEU A 325 -10.66 -36.14 -9.24
CA LEU A 325 -11.27 -35.56 -10.43
C LEU A 325 -12.36 -36.50 -10.99
N PRO A 326 -13.46 -35.97 -11.53
CA PRO A 326 -14.61 -36.74 -11.95
C PRO A 326 -14.46 -37.36 -13.38
N PHE A 327 -13.22 -37.53 -13.84
CA PHE A 327 -12.90 -38.12 -15.14
C PHE A 327 -11.67 -39.03 -15.03
N GLU A 328 -11.66 -40.08 -15.89
CA GLU A 328 -10.62 -41.12 -15.92
C GLU A 328 -9.90 -41.16 -17.26
N GLU A 329 -9.65 -39.96 -17.85
CA GLU A 329 -8.94 -39.81 -19.12
C GLU A 329 -8.15 -38.52 -19.14
N ASP A 330 -7.17 -38.41 -20.01
CA ASP A 330 -6.40 -37.20 -20.24
C ASP A 330 -7.30 -36.02 -20.61
N LYS A 331 -7.13 -34.88 -19.96
CA LYS A 331 -7.91 -33.68 -20.21
C LYS A 331 -7.03 -32.44 -20.35
N TRP A 332 -7.54 -31.46 -21.08
CA TRP A 332 -6.90 -30.17 -21.28
C TRP A 332 -7.83 -29.05 -20.83
N VAL A 333 -7.39 -28.30 -19.82
CA VAL A 333 -8.14 -27.17 -19.25
C VAL A 333 -7.86 -25.92 -20.07
N LYS A 334 -8.92 -25.25 -20.57
CA LYS A 334 -8.84 -23.97 -21.29
C LYS A 334 -9.16 -22.77 -20.42
N ALA A 335 -9.95 -22.97 -19.35
CA ALA A 335 -10.31 -21.93 -18.41
C ALA A 335 -10.72 -22.52 -17.07
N VAL A 336 -10.61 -21.71 -16.02
CA VAL A 336 -11.04 -22.04 -14.65
C VAL A 336 -11.78 -20.86 -14.03
N GLN A 337 -12.76 -21.15 -13.16
CA GLN A 337 -13.41 -20.13 -12.35
C GLN A 337 -13.61 -20.65 -10.94
N TYR A 338 -13.19 -19.85 -9.94
CA TYR A 338 -13.44 -20.13 -8.54
C TYR A 338 -14.66 -19.37 -8.05
N ILE A 339 -15.50 -20.04 -7.27
CA ILE A 339 -16.61 -19.42 -6.53
C ILE A 339 -16.38 -19.75 -5.07
N ALA A 340 -15.95 -18.76 -4.28
CA ALA A 340 -15.74 -18.90 -2.85
C ALA A 340 -17.07 -19.13 -2.12
N GLY A 341 -17.08 -20.01 -1.13
CA GLY A 341 -18.22 -20.20 -0.25
C GLY A 341 -18.43 -19.00 0.67
N ASP A 342 -17.33 -18.44 1.21
CA ASP A 342 -17.32 -17.20 1.98
C ASP A 342 -16.11 -16.33 1.63
N GLU A 343 -16.32 -15.37 0.72
CA GLU A 343 -15.27 -14.45 0.26
C GLU A 343 -14.69 -13.57 1.39
N SER A 344 -15.43 -13.38 2.49
CA SER A 344 -14.99 -12.53 3.60
C SER A 344 -13.84 -13.13 4.40
N VAL A 345 -13.54 -14.41 4.22
CA VAL A 345 -12.50 -15.14 4.95
C VAL A 345 -11.51 -15.87 4.05
N LEU A 346 -11.88 -16.21 2.81
CA LEU A 346 -10.96 -16.85 1.87
C LEU A 346 -9.94 -15.83 1.35
N HIS A 347 -8.71 -15.87 1.90
CA HIS A 347 -7.66 -14.95 1.53
C HIS A 347 -7.01 -15.34 0.20
N HIS A 348 -6.67 -16.61 0.01
CA HIS A 348 -6.30 -17.15 -1.31
C HIS A 348 -6.43 -18.68 -1.35
N LEU A 349 -6.54 -19.18 -2.56
CA LEU A 349 -6.53 -20.60 -2.89
C LEU A 349 -5.59 -20.82 -4.07
N LEU A 350 -4.68 -21.76 -3.94
CA LEU A 350 -3.86 -22.23 -5.06
C LEU A 350 -4.27 -23.67 -5.41
N SER A 351 -4.37 -23.98 -6.69
CA SER A 351 -4.68 -25.34 -7.14
C SER A 351 -3.60 -25.89 -8.07
N TYR A 352 -3.36 -27.17 -7.90
CA TYR A 352 -2.32 -27.91 -8.60
C TYR A 352 -2.87 -29.23 -9.10
N VAL A 353 -2.45 -29.64 -10.29
CA VAL A 353 -2.61 -31.01 -10.79
C VAL A 353 -1.45 -31.83 -10.23
N THR A 354 -1.74 -32.83 -9.42
CA THR A 354 -0.73 -33.63 -8.70
C THR A 354 -0.88 -35.11 -9.01
N ALA A 355 0.22 -35.74 -9.38
CA ALA A 355 0.26 -37.18 -9.61
C ALA A 355 0.08 -37.95 -8.29
N PRO A 356 -0.61 -39.10 -8.30
CA PRO A 356 -0.55 -40.05 -7.20
C PRO A 356 0.90 -40.44 -6.89
N GLN A 357 1.21 -40.79 -5.64
CA GLN A 357 2.59 -41.02 -5.20
C GLN A 357 3.35 -42.03 -6.08
N GLU A 358 2.71 -43.11 -6.47
CA GLU A 358 3.32 -44.15 -7.32
C GLU A 358 3.68 -43.63 -8.72
N VAL A 359 2.83 -42.76 -9.28
CA VAL A 359 3.04 -42.12 -10.58
C VAL A 359 4.11 -41.03 -10.46
N ALA A 360 4.08 -40.22 -9.37
CA ALA A 360 5.04 -39.17 -9.11
C ALA A 360 6.47 -39.71 -9.02
N GLU A 361 6.67 -40.87 -8.36
CA GLU A 361 7.98 -41.53 -8.27
C GLU A 361 8.47 -41.97 -9.66
N GLY A 362 7.56 -42.48 -10.50
CA GLY A 362 7.85 -42.84 -11.89
C GLY A 362 8.18 -41.64 -12.79
N GLU A 363 7.41 -40.58 -12.70
CA GLU A 363 7.65 -39.32 -13.44
C GLU A 363 8.96 -38.65 -13.03
N ALA A 364 9.26 -38.58 -11.73
CA ALA A 364 10.51 -38.02 -11.24
C ALA A 364 11.73 -38.81 -11.73
N ALA A 365 11.62 -40.15 -11.81
CA ALA A 365 12.66 -40.99 -12.37
C ALA A 365 12.89 -40.75 -13.88
N GLN A 366 11.90 -40.23 -14.60
CA GLN A 366 11.99 -39.84 -16.00
C GLN A 366 12.34 -38.36 -16.21
N GLY A 367 12.50 -37.58 -15.13
CA GLY A 367 12.76 -36.13 -15.20
C GLY A 367 11.48 -35.31 -15.48
N ASN A 368 10.30 -35.88 -15.34
CA ASN A 368 9.02 -35.18 -15.50
C ASN A 368 8.59 -34.47 -14.23
N VAL A 369 7.68 -33.49 -14.36
CA VAL A 369 7.15 -32.72 -13.24
C VAL A 369 5.86 -33.37 -12.74
N ALA A 370 5.92 -33.92 -11.52
CA ALA A 370 4.78 -34.60 -10.89
C ALA A 370 3.66 -33.65 -10.42
N THR A 371 3.92 -32.35 -10.37
CA THR A 371 2.96 -31.33 -9.90
C THR A 371 2.96 -30.16 -10.88
N ARG A 372 1.77 -29.80 -11.38
CA ARG A 372 1.56 -28.66 -12.27
C ARG A 372 0.66 -27.65 -11.60
N PHE A 373 1.06 -26.38 -11.59
CA PHE A 373 0.18 -25.30 -11.15
C PHE A 373 -0.97 -25.16 -12.14
N LEU A 374 -2.20 -25.21 -11.66
CA LEU A 374 -3.38 -24.99 -12.48
C LEU A 374 -3.74 -23.51 -12.50
N GLU A 375 -4.12 -22.96 -11.35
CA GLU A 375 -4.50 -21.55 -11.20
C GLU A 375 -4.70 -21.21 -9.70
N GLY A 376 -4.88 -19.92 -9.39
CA GLY A 376 -5.15 -19.44 -8.04
C GLY A 376 -6.28 -18.43 -7.96
N TYR A 377 -6.95 -18.41 -6.83
CA TYR A 377 -7.90 -17.37 -6.42
C TYR A 377 -7.21 -16.40 -5.45
N ALA A 378 -7.52 -15.13 -5.62
CA ALA A 378 -7.18 -14.07 -4.65
C ALA A 378 -8.35 -13.08 -4.56
N PRO A 379 -8.53 -12.35 -3.45
CA PRO A 379 -9.59 -11.35 -3.30
C PRO A 379 -9.53 -10.30 -4.41
N GLY A 380 -10.70 -10.00 -4.97
CA GLY A 380 -10.82 -9.08 -6.10
C GLY A 380 -10.64 -9.74 -7.47
N LYS A 381 -10.14 -10.98 -7.55
CA LYS A 381 -10.15 -11.80 -8.77
C LYS A 381 -11.53 -12.46 -8.89
N VAL A 382 -12.37 -11.85 -9.68
CA VAL A 382 -13.78 -12.26 -9.82
C VAL A 382 -14.06 -12.92 -11.16
N ASP A 383 -13.16 -12.72 -12.12
CA ASP A 383 -13.34 -13.20 -13.48
C ASP A 383 -12.83 -14.62 -13.64
N ALA A 384 -13.49 -15.38 -14.54
CA ALA A 384 -12.98 -16.64 -15.00
C ALA A 384 -11.60 -16.44 -15.65
N MET A 385 -10.62 -17.27 -15.27
CA MET A 385 -9.30 -17.25 -15.88
C MET A 385 -9.33 -18.08 -17.16
N THR A 386 -9.11 -17.42 -18.28
CA THR A 386 -8.96 -18.06 -19.59
C THR A 386 -7.50 -18.09 -19.99
N PHE A 387 -6.97 -19.25 -20.32
CA PHE A 387 -5.62 -19.37 -20.85
C PHE A 387 -5.52 -18.78 -22.27
N PRO A 388 -4.32 -18.38 -22.72
CA PRO A 388 -4.15 -17.89 -24.08
C PRO A 388 -4.71 -18.83 -25.13
N GLU A 389 -5.11 -18.30 -26.29
CA GLU A 389 -5.66 -19.09 -27.37
C GLU A 389 -4.74 -20.25 -27.75
N ASN A 390 -5.33 -21.43 -28.00
CA ASN A 390 -4.61 -22.67 -28.28
C ASN A 390 -3.62 -23.13 -27.21
N THR A 391 -3.84 -22.70 -25.95
CA THR A 391 -3.00 -23.05 -24.80
C THR A 391 -3.87 -23.63 -23.70
N GLY A 392 -3.42 -24.68 -23.03
CA GLY A 392 -4.15 -25.30 -21.92
C GLY A 392 -3.24 -25.93 -20.88
N VAL A 393 -3.79 -26.20 -19.69
CA VAL A 393 -3.12 -26.99 -18.66
C VAL A 393 -3.50 -28.45 -18.84
N PHE A 394 -2.50 -29.32 -18.92
CA PHE A 394 -2.69 -30.74 -19.09
C PHE A 394 -2.97 -31.44 -17.75
N ILE A 395 -4.03 -32.24 -17.72
CA ILE A 395 -4.37 -33.12 -16.60
C ILE A 395 -4.30 -34.54 -17.08
N PRO A 396 -3.23 -35.30 -16.75
CA PRO A 396 -3.15 -36.71 -17.11
C PRO A 396 -4.20 -37.57 -16.39
N GLU A 397 -4.56 -38.68 -16.99
CA GLU A 397 -5.40 -39.71 -16.37
C GLU A 397 -4.89 -40.09 -14.98
N GLY A 398 -5.80 -40.23 -14.01
CA GLY A 398 -5.48 -40.66 -12.64
C GLY A 398 -4.84 -39.59 -11.74
N HIS A 399 -4.60 -38.37 -12.24
CA HIS A 399 -4.12 -37.29 -11.42
C HIS A 399 -5.26 -36.72 -10.53
N LYS A 400 -4.86 -36.01 -9.45
CA LYS A 400 -5.75 -35.34 -8.51
C LYS A 400 -5.60 -33.84 -8.59
N LEU A 401 -6.59 -33.13 -8.06
CA LEU A 401 -6.48 -31.70 -7.80
C LEU A 401 -6.06 -31.48 -6.37
N SER A 402 -4.84 -30.96 -6.15
CA SER A 402 -4.37 -30.52 -4.83
C SER A 402 -4.69 -29.05 -4.67
N MET A 403 -5.39 -28.71 -3.58
CA MET A 403 -5.85 -27.34 -3.29
C MET A 403 -5.24 -26.87 -1.97
N GLN A 404 -4.59 -25.70 -1.99
CA GLN A 404 -4.00 -25.06 -0.82
C GLN A 404 -4.80 -23.81 -0.46
N PHE A 405 -5.48 -23.85 0.67
CA PHE A 405 -6.30 -22.77 1.19
C PHE A 405 -5.55 -21.94 2.24
N HIS A 406 -5.72 -20.65 2.19
CA HIS A 406 -5.34 -19.72 3.23
C HIS A 406 -6.54 -18.85 3.61
N TYR A 407 -6.91 -18.88 4.90
CA TYR A 407 -8.04 -18.12 5.44
C TYR A 407 -7.55 -17.01 6.36
N THR A 408 -8.33 -15.92 6.42
CA THR A 408 -8.19 -14.86 7.42
C THR A 408 -9.44 -14.79 8.28
N THR A 409 -9.28 -14.50 9.57
CA THR A 409 -10.40 -14.34 10.49
C THR A 409 -10.93 -12.90 10.45
N ASN A 410 -12.26 -12.74 10.55
CA ASN A 410 -12.93 -11.45 10.43
C ASN A 410 -13.78 -11.07 11.66
N GLY A 411 -13.57 -11.74 12.81
CA GLY A 411 -14.34 -11.50 14.03
C GLY A 411 -15.63 -12.34 14.14
N ARG A 412 -15.97 -13.13 13.12
CA ARG A 412 -17.15 -13.99 13.06
C ARG A 412 -16.75 -15.42 12.67
N ALA A 413 -17.22 -16.40 13.42
CA ALA A 413 -17.06 -17.80 13.02
C ALA A 413 -17.97 -18.08 11.81
N THR A 414 -17.41 -18.73 10.79
CA THR A 414 -18.09 -19.06 9.54
C THR A 414 -17.54 -20.37 8.97
N SER A 415 -17.98 -20.74 7.77
CA SER A 415 -17.43 -21.88 7.04
C SER A 415 -17.34 -21.55 5.56
N ASP A 416 -16.36 -22.10 4.89
CA ASP A 416 -16.16 -21.98 3.46
C ASP A 416 -16.29 -23.34 2.76
N GLU A 417 -16.96 -23.37 1.62
CA GLU A 417 -17.04 -24.49 0.71
C GLU A 417 -16.90 -23.95 -0.71
N THR A 418 -15.65 -23.73 -1.11
CA THR A 418 -15.29 -23.19 -2.42
C THR A 418 -15.57 -24.23 -3.51
N ILE A 419 -16.11 -23.79 -4.64
CA ILE A 419 -16.26 -24.60 -5.86
C ILE A 419 -15.37 -24.07 -6.97
N LEU A 420 -14.90 -24.98 -7.82
CA LEU A 420 -14.07 -24.70 -8.98
C LEU A 420 -14.74 -25.25 -10.23
N GLY A 421 -15.03 -24.39 -11.19
CA GLY A 421 -15.45 -24.76 -12.53
C GLY A 421 -14.26 -24.98 -13.44
N LEU A 422 -14.24 -26.12 -14.12
CA LEU A 422 -13.24 -26.46 -15.13
C LEU A 422 -13.89 -26.45 -16.52
N TYR A 423 -13.30 -25.69 -17.43
CA TYR A 423 -13.69 -25.63 -18.83
C TYR A 423 -12.64 -26.32 -19.66
N MET A 424 -13.06 -27.34 -20.47
CA MET A 424 -12.15 -28.24 -21.18
C MET A 424 -12.07 -27.90 -22.66
N TYR A 425 -10.97 -28.29 -23.27
CA TYR A 425 -10.88 -28.41 -24.71
C TYR A 425 -11.46 -29.77 -25.17
N ASP A 426 -12.17 -29.79 -26.29
CA ASP A 426 -12.63 -31.03 -26.96
C ASP A 426 -11.46 -31.78 -27.59
N GLU A 427 -10.48 -31.06 -28.10
CA GLU A 427 -9.26 -31.59 -28.73
C GLU A 427 -8.03 -30.96 -28.05
N PRO A 428 -6.89 -31.65 -27.97
CA PRO A 428 -5.68 -31.12 -27.37
C PRO A 428 -5.26 -29.78 -28.01
N PRO A 429 -4.97 -28.73 -27.23
CA PRO A 429 -4.47 -27.44 -27.75
C PRO A 429 -3.04 -27.61 -28.31
N MET A 430 -2.60 -26.61 -29.08
CA MET A 430 -1.25 -26.62 -29.66
C MET A 430 -0.15 -26.53 -28.63
N TYR A 431 -0.41 -25.83 -27.51
CA TYR A 431 0.60 -25.51 -26.49
C TYR A 431 0.12 -25.92 -25.10
N GLU A 432 1.03 -26.48 -24.32
CA GLU A 432 0.83 -26.67 -22.88
C GLU A 432 1.20 -25.38 -22.13
N ASN A 433 0.31 -24.91 -21.25
CA ASN A 433 0.62 -23.88 -20.28
C ASN A 433 1.30 -24.51 -19.07
N PHE A 434 2.54 -24.16 -18.88
CA PHE A 434 3.36 -24.68 -17.80
C PHE A 434 3.91 -23.56 -16.93
N THR A 435 3.62 -23.62 -15.63
CA THR A 435 4.12 -22.65 -14.65
C THR A 435 5.27 -23.24 -13.85
N GLN A 436 6.42 -22.59 -13.90
CA GLN A 436 7.61 -22.98 -13.15
C GLN A 436 7.98 -21.91 -12.11
N SER A 437 8.10 -22.32 -10.86
CA SER A 437 8.65 -21.45 -9.81
C SER A 437 10.16 -21.35 -9.94
N VAL A 438 10.67 -20.13 -9.88
CA VAL A 438 12.10 -19.85 -9.73
C VAL A 438 12.31 -19.35 -8.32
N SER A 439 12.92 -20.17 -7.46
CA SER A 439 13.10 -19.85 -6.04
C SER A 439 14.52 -20.15 -5.58
N GLY A 440 14.99 -19.35 -4.60
CA GLY A 440 16.25 -19.55 -3.91
C GLY A 440 16.03 -19.55 -2.40
N MET A 441 16.94 -20.17 -1.65
CA MET A 441 16.92 -20.07 -0.19
C MET A 441 17.56 -18.76 0.23
N PHE A 442 16.86 -17.98 1.04
CA PHE A 442 17.36 -16.73 1.58
C PHE A 442 16.87 -16.50 3.01
N ARG A 443 17.54 -15.60 3.71
CA ARG A 443 17.13 -15.17 5.05
C ARG A 443 17.35 -13.65 5.13
N ILE A 444 16.26 -12.90 5.17
CA ILE A 444 16.29 -11.44 5.30
C ILE A 444 16.67 -11.09 6.74
N PRO A 445 17.78 -10.35 7.00
CA PRO A 445 18.11 -9.83 8.33
C PRO A 445 17.04 -8.82 8.78
N PRO A 446 16.84 -8.64 10.10
CA PRO A 446 16.02 -7.54 10.60
C PRO A 446 16.60 -6.18 10.16
N TYR A 447 15.70 -5.26 9.76
CA TYR A 447 16.04 -3.89 9.33
C TYR A 447 16.86 -3.78 8.02
N GLU A 448 17.03 -4.88 7.30
CA GLU A 448 17.61 -4.82 5.95
C GLU A 448 16.61 -4.18 4.99
N GLN A 449 17.02 -3.10 4.32
CA GLN A 449 16.17 -2.35 3.39
C GLN A 449 16.26 -2.90 1.97
N ASP A 450 17.45 -3.30 1.53
CA ASP A 450 17.76 -3.67 0.13
C ASP A 450 18.28 -5.10 0.05
N TYR A 451 17.55 -6.07 0.64
CA TYR A 451 17.96 -7.45 0.61
C TYR A 451 17.78 -8.05 -0.78
N GLU A 452 18.90 -8.28 -1.48
CA GLU A 452 18.88 -8.98 -2.76
C GLU A 452 18.76 -10.49 -2.57
N ALA A 453 17.70 -11.07 -3.13
CA ALA A 453 17.57 -12.51 -3.29
C ALA A 453 17.57 -12.86 -4.78
N SER A 454 18.38 -13.82 -5.17
CA SER A 454 18.46 -14.27 -6.55
C SER A 454 18.21 -15.75 -6.69
N ALA A 455 17.59 -16.12 -7.80
CA ALA A 455 17.39 -17.50 -8.20
C ALA A 455 17.58 -17.63 -9.70
N ARG A 456 17.95 -18.83 -10.16
CA ARG A 456 18.17 -19.12 -11.57
C ARG A 456 17.44 -20.39 -11.98
N TYR A 457 16.77 -20.31 -13.12
CA TYR A 457 16.20 -21.45 -13.80
C TYR A 457 16.75 -21.55 -15.23
N VAL A 458 17.03 -22.76 -15.69
CA VAL A 458 17.50 -23.00 -17.05
C VAL A 458 16.36 -23.64 -17.82
N PHE A 459 15.89 -22.94 -18.83
CA PHE A 459 14.95 -23.50 -19.78
C PHE A 459 15.67 -24.48 -20.71
N ASN A 460 15.17 -25.72 -20.82
CA ASN A 460 15.72 -26.77 -21.69
C ASN A 460 14.94 -26.86 -22.99
#